data_83c61d7a6633783995c3a0f4c9e360f9
#
_entry.id   83c61d7a6633783995c3a0f4c9e360f9
#
_cell.length_a   1.000
_cell.length_b   1.000
_cell.length_c   1.000
_cell.angle_alpha   90.00
_cell.angle_beta   90.00
_cell.angle_gamma   90.00
#
_symmetry.space_group_name_H-M   'P 1'
#
loop_
_entity.id
_entity.type
_entity.pdbx_description
1 polymer ?
#
loop_
_entity_poly.entity_id
_entity_poly.type
_entity_poly.pdbx_seq_one_letter_code
_entity_poly.pdbx_strand_id
1 'polypeptide(L)'
;MVIWNPWHGCHKISAGCANCYVYRRDESIGKDASIVTKTGDYNLPVKKNRQGEYKLTAQDGMVFTCMTSDFFLDAADEWRQGCWDIIRERTDLEFYIITKRIDRFEQCIPDDWGDGWNNVTICSTCENQERTDYRLPIFLKLPIKHREVICEPMLGEINMEKYLASGLIEHVSCGGESGDNARPCDLRWIQEVRRECIRCGIPFTFRQTGAVFIKDGRTYHLDRKLHISQAKKSGYSYVPGMGTANAIKYKLPERQALFERLQRSDFRNRFHLSDKDRNYIAEKGIDVIRSHAHDLILKRLSAENPENDGKQTPMKGHPVFIAQHATACCCRSCLEKWHHIPSGKVLTKDEQAYIVDVLME
;
A
#
# COMPACT_ATOMS: atom_id res chain seq x y z
N MET A 1 -7.65 20.43 -2.97
CA MET A 1 -8.42 19.19 -2.72
C MET A 1 -9.76 19.57 -2.12
N VAL A 2 -10.85 19.21 -2.76
CA VAL A 2 -12.22 19.48 -2.33
C VAL A 2 -12.89 18.17 -1.94
N ILE A 3 -13.76 18.19 -0.93
CA ILE A 3 -14.59 17.06 -0.56
C ILE A 3 -16.03 17.37 -0.93
N TRP A 4 -16.63 16.51 -1.75
CA TRP A 4 -18.03 16.58 -2.10
C TRP A 4 -18.77 15.35 -1.57
N ASN A 5 -19.63 15.55 -0.58
CA ASN A 5 -20.45 14.50 -0.01
C ASN A 5 -21.92 14.77 -0.37
N PRO A 6 -22.43 14.28 -1.52
CA PRO A 6 -23.83 14.46 -1.90
C PRO A 6 -24.80 13.81 -0.91
N TRP A 7 -24.37 12.76 -0.23
CA TRP A 7 -25.05 12.12 0.90
C TRP A 7 -24.07 11.76 2.00
N HIS A 8 -24.59 11.47 3.16
CA HIS A 8 -23.87 11.07 4.35
C HIS A 8 -24.48 9.79 4.93
N GLY A 9 -23.67 8.96 5.58
CA GLY A 9 -24.05 7.66 6.10
C GLY A 9 -23.72 6.52 5.12
N CYS A 10 -23.48 5.32 5.64
CA CYS A 10 -23.02 4.18 4.85
C CYS A 10 -23.35 2.85 5.55
N HIS A 11 -23.50 1.77 4.80
CA HIS A 11 -23.62 0.42 5.34
C HIS A 11 -22.27 -0.30 5.30
N LYS A 12 -21.89 -0.96 6.39
CA LYS A 12 -20.63 -1.72 6.46
C LYS A 12 -20.75 -3.02 5.63
N ILE A 13 -19.73 -3.33 4.81
CA ILE A 13 -19.76 -4.52 3.92
C ILE A 13 -18.50 -5.41 4.02
N SER A 14 -17.46 -4.95 4.68
CA SER A 14 -16.22 -5.72 4.78
C SER A 14 -15.44 -5.41 6.05
N ALA A 15 -14.39 -6.18 6.32
CA ALA A 15 -13.50 -5.95 7.45
C ALA A 15 -12.92 -4.53 7.48
N GLY A 16 -12.68 -3.92 6.32
CA GLY A 16 -12.23 -2.53 6.20
C GLY A 16 -13.20 -1.49 6.72
N CYS A 17 -14.49 -1.86 6.92
CA CYS A 17 -15.51 -0.96 7.46
C CYS A 17 -15.66 -1.08 9.00
N ALA A 18 -14.99 -2.03 9.68
CA ALA A 18 -15.21 -2.30 11.10
C ALA A 18 -14.99 -1.05 11.97
N ASN A 19 -13.82 -0.39 11.81
CA ASN A 19 -13.42 0.81 12.55
C ASN A 19 -13.52 2.09 11.71
N CYS A 20 -14.53 2.18 10.84
CA CYS A 20 -14.70 3.33 9.94
C CYS A 20 -14.79 4.66 10.71
N TYR A 21 -14.02 5.64 10.28
CA TYR A 21 -13.96 6.96 10.93
C TYR A 21 -15.30 7.72 10.87
N VAL A 22 -16.14 7.43 9.87
CA VAL A 22 -17.47 8.04 9.75
C VAL A 22 -18.34 7.61 10.92
N TYR A 23 -18.41 6.31 11.20
CA TYR A 23 -19.16 5.76 12.34
C TYR A 23 -18.67 6.32 13.67
N ARG A 24 -17.35 6.32 13.91
CA ARG A 24 -16.78 6.86 15.15
C ARG A 24 -17.08 8.35 15.36
N ARG A 25 -17.00 9.14 14.28
CA ARG A 25 -17.31 10.57 14.34
C ARG A 25 -18.78 10.79 14.65
N ASP A 26 -19.66 10.08 13.98
CA ASP A 26 -21.11 10.25 14.15
C ASP A 26 -21.54 9.80 15.55
N GLU A 27 -21.05 8.67 16.04
CA GLU A 27 -21.26 8.19 17.41
C GLU A 27 -20.83 9.24 18.44
N SER A 28 -19.68 9.89 18.23
CA SER A 28 -19.18 10.93 19.16
C SER A 28 -20.08 12.16 19.27
N ILE A 29 -21.00 12.36 18.34
CA ILE A 29 -21.99 13.48 18.32
C ILE A 29 -23.42 12.97 18.37
N GLY A 30 -23.63 11.70 18.77
CA GLY A 30 -24.95 11.11 18.95
C GLY A 30 -25.72 10.85 17.65
N LYS A 31 -25.02 10.72 16.51
CA LYS A 31 -25.61 10.36 15.20
C LYS A 31 -25.39 8.91 14.86
N ASP A 32 -26.30 8.33 14.11
CA ASP A 32 -26.17 6.98 13.55
C ASP A 32 -25.73 7.06 12.08
N ALA A 33 -24.49 6.68 11.81
CA ALA A 33 -23.91 6.66 10.46
C ALA A 33 -24.52 5.59 9.54
N SER A 34 -25.35 4.68 10.04
CA SER A 34 -26.10 3.72 9.19
C SER A 34 -27.31 4.37 8.52
N ILE A 35 -27.79 5.53 9.02
CA ILE A 35 -28.88 6.29 8.42
C ILE A 35 -28.31 7.14 7.28
N VAL A 36 -28.68 6.79 6.04
CA VAL A 36 -28.20 7.49 4.85
C VAL A 36 -29.12 8.67 4.53
N THR A 37 -28.53 9.86 4.40
CA THR A 37 -29.30 11.09 4.15
C THR A 37 -28.61 11.96 3.11
N LYS A 38 -29.43 12.58 2.24
CA LYS A 38 -28.95 13.60 1.29
C LYS A 38 -28.44 14.81 2.05
N THR A 39 -27.30 15.38 1.64
CA THR A 39 -26.70 16.53 2.34
C THR A 39 -27.09 17.87 1.70
N GLY A 40 -26.89 18.95 2.46
CA GLY A 40 -27.02 20.34 1.92
C GLY A 40 -25.96 20.70 0.87
N ASP A 41 -24.91 19.89 0.76
CA ASP A 41 -23.82 20.06 -0.22
C ASP A 41 -24.00 19.22 -1.49
N TYR A 42 -25.19 18.62 -1.68
CA TYR A 42 -25.51 17.83 -2.88
C TYR A 42 -25.16 18.55 -4.18
N ASN A 43 -25.50 19.84 -4.29
CA ASN A 43 -25.22 20.66 -5.46
C ASN A 43 -23.91 21.46 -5.38
N LEU A 44 -22.96 21.08 -4.50
CA LEU A 44 -21.73 21.84 -4.30
C LEU A 44 -20.95 22.12 -5.59
N PRO A 45 -20.74 21.16 -6.51
CA PRO A 45 -19.95 21.42 -7.71
C PRO A 45 -20.61 22.42 -8.68
N VAL A 46 -21.93 22.54 -8.64
CA VAL A 46 -22.71 23.46 -9.54
C VAL A 46 -23.20 24.71 -8.83
N LYS A 47 -22.81 24.94 -7.56
CA LYS A 47 -23.16 26.20 -6.85
C LYS A 47 -22.49 27.38 -7.52
N LYS A 48 -23.29 28.43 -7.81
CA LYS A 48 -22.84 29.68 -8.45
C LYS A 48 -22.77 30.83 -7.44
N ASN A 49 -21.93 31.81 -7.74
CA ASN A 49 -21.86 33.08 -7.04
C ASN A 49 -22.96 34.06 -7.58
N ARG A 50 -22.99 35.29 -7.08
CA ARG A 50 -23.97 36.29 -7.52
C ARG A 50 -23.78 36.74 -8.97
N GLN A 51 -22.60 36.53 -9.55
CA GLN A 51 -22.25 36.83 -10.94
C GLN A 51 -22.62 35.69 -11.90
N GLY A 52 -23.12 34.56 -11.39
CA GLY A 52 -23.49 33.39 -12.19
C GLY A 52 -22.31 32.42 -12.46
N GLU A 53 -21.14 32.67 -11.90
CA GLU A 53 -19.96 31.84 -12.07
C GLU A 53 -19.95 30.72 -11.04
N TYR A 54 -19.38 29.53 -11.38
CA TYR A 54 -19.22 28.44 -10.44
C TYR A 54 -18.28 28.85 -9.30
N LYS A 55 -18.67 28.54 -8.07
CA LYS A 55 -17.83 28.77 -6.88
C LYS A 55 -16.65 27.84 -6.82
N LEU A 56 -16.81 26.61 -7.30
CA LEU A 56 -15.76 25.61 -7.39
C LEU A 56 -15.19 25.59 -8.80
N THR A 57 -13.86 25.62 -8.92
CA THR A 57 -13.12 25.69 -10.18
C THR A 57 -12.03 24.62 -10.24
N ALA A 58 -11.46 24.34 -11.39
CA ALA A 58 -10.34 23.41 -11.57
C ALA A 58 -9.12 23.77 -10.71
N GLN A 59 -8.94 25.05 -10.32
CA GLN A 59 -7.84 25.49 -9.47
C GLN A 59 -7.96 25.00 -8.02
N ASP A 60 -9.18 24.64 -7.57
CA ASP A 60 -9.40 24.05 -6.24
C ASP A 60 -8.91 22.61 -6.15
N GLY A 61 -8.55 21.99 -7.29
CA GLY A 61 -7.99 20.66 -7.44
C GLY A 61 -9.06 19.56 -7.47
N MET A 62 -8.62 18.32 -7.34
CA MET A 62 -9.44 17.12 -7.42
C MET A 62 -10.58 17.09 -6.39
N VAL A 63 -11.76 16.67 -6.83
CA VAL A 63 -13.00 16.56 -6.03
C VAL A 63 -13.15 15.12 -5.52
N PHE A 64 -12.85 14.90 -4.25
CA PHE A 64 -13.09 13.62 -3.58
C PHE A 64 -14.58 13.45 -3.27
N THR A 65 -15.19 12.44 -3.90
CA THR A 65 -16.64 12.24 -3.88
C THR A 65 -17.03 11.15 -2.87
N CYS A 66 -18.05 11.42 -2.05
CA CYS A 66 -18.62 10.49 -1.06
C CYS A 66 -17.64 10.01 0.01
N MET A 67 -16.78 10.88 0.53
CA MET A 67 -15.83 10.53 1.60
C MET A 67 -16.51 10.15 2.92
N THR A 68 -17.79 10.47 3.12
CA THR A 68 -18.59 10.08 4.29
C THR A 68 -19.62 9.01 3.99
N SER A 69 -19.49 8.35 2.83
CA SER A 69 -20.35 7.28 2.35
C SER A 69 -19.62 6.42 1.33
N ASP A 70 -20.35 5.74 0.45
CA ASP A 70 -19.87 5.07 -0.76
C ASP A 70 -20.77 5.50 -1.93
N PHE A 71 -20.17 5.87 -3.07
CA PHE A 71 -20.93 6.40 -4.21
C PHE A 71 -21.85 5.34 -4.82
N PHE A 72 -21.52 4.06 -4.71
CA PHE A 72 -22.34 2.95 -5.22
C PHE A 72 -23.21 2.29 -4.15
N LEU A 73 -23.47 3.01 -3.04
CA LEU A 73 -24.38 2.55 -1.99
C LEU A 73 -25.83 2.48 -2.52
N ASP A 74 -26.52 1.36 -2.30
CA ASP A 74 -27.89 1.12 -2.72
C ASP A 74 -28.91 2.10 -2.14
N ALA A 75 -28.76 2.44 -0.85
CA ALA A 75 -29.62 3.44 -0.19
C ALA A 75 -29.56 4.85 -0.82
N ALA A 76 -28.64 5.12 -1.75
CA ALA A 76 -28.49 6.38 -2.45
C ALA A 76 -28.85 6.31 -3.95
N ASP A 77 -29.45 5.20 -4.41
CA ASP A 77 -29.74 4.98 -5.83
C ASP A 77 -30.63 6.07 -6.42
N GLU A 78 -31.63 6.55 -5.67
CA GLU A 78 -32.53 7.62 -6.11
C GLU A 78 -31.86 8.98 -6.34
N TRP A 79 -30.69 9.23 -5.72
CA TRP A 79 -29.96 10.49 -5.82
C TRP A 79 -28.79 10.44 -6.80
N ARG A 80 -28.32 9.25 -7.15
CA ARG A 80 -27.07 9.05 -7.92
C ARG A 80 -27.15 9.64 -9.32
N GLN A 81 -28.29 9.48 -10.01
CA GLN A 81 -28.45 10.02 -11.36
C GLN A 81 -28.20 11.54 -11.39
N GLY A 82 -28.74 12.29 -10.44
CA GLY A 82 -28.47 13.72 -10.36
C GLY A 82 -27.01 14.07 -10.06
N CYS A 83 -26.25 13.19 -9.39
CA CYS A 83 -24.79 13.37 -9.24
C CYS A 83 -24.06 13.14 -10.56
N TRP A 84 -24.47 12.15 -11.36
CA TRP A 84 -23.93 11.97 -12.71
C TRP A 84 -24.20 13.16 -13.62
N ASP A 85 -25.39 13.78 -13.51
CA ASP A 85 -25.74 14.99 -14.26
C ASP A 85 -24.82 16.17 -13.88
N ILE A 86 -24.52 16.32 -12.58
CA ILE A 86 -23.56 17.30 -12.07
C ILE A 86 -22.14 17.04 -12.60
N ILE A 87 -21.67 15.79 -12.56
CA ILE A 87 -20.34 15.43 -13.05
C ILE A 87 -20.23 15.66 -14.57
N ARG A 88 -21.29 15.36 -15.32
CA ARG A 88 -21.40 15.62 -16.77
C ARG A 88 -21.36 17.12 -17.10
N GLU A 89 -22.01 17.97 -16.29
CA GLU A 89 -21.99 19.41 -16.45
C GLU A 89 -20.60 20.02 -16.16
N ARG A 90 -19.84 19.39 -15.23
CA ARG A 90 -18.58 19.93 -14.72
C ARG A 90 -17.37 19.17 -15.25
N THR A 91 -17.22 19.12 -16.57
CA THR A 91 -16.06 18.49 -17.25
C THR A 91 -14.72 19.20 -16.98
N ASP A 92 -14.76 20.40 -16.43
CA ASP A 92 -13.61 21.16 -15.96
C ASP A 92 -13.03 20.68 -14.61
N LEU A 93 -13.78 19.85 -13.87
CA LEU A 93 -13.38 19.27 -12.58
C LEU A 93 -13.00 17.80 -12.73
N GLU A 94 -12.04 17.35 -11.93
CA GLU A 94 -11.67 15.93 -11.81
C GLU A 94 -12.37 15.33 -10.58
N PHE A 95 -13.21 14.32 -10.78
CA PHE A 95 -13.93 13.62 -9.72
C PHE A 95 -13.24 12.29 -9.37
N TYR A 96 -13.01 12.10 -8.08
CA TYR A 96 -12.32 10.94 -7.54
C TYR A 96 -13.28 10.15 -6.65
N ILE A 97 -13.70 8.96 -7.10
CA ILE A 97 -14.72 8.14 -6.46
C ILE A 97 -14.07 6.89 -5.86
N ILE A 98 -14.10 6.80 -4.53
CA ILE A 98 -13.57 5.65 -3.78
C ILE A 98 -14.72 4.73 -3.41
N THR A 99 -14.62 3.44 -3.74
CA THR A 99 -15.68 2.49 -3.45
C THR A 99 -15.16 1.15 -2.92
N LYS A 100 -15.99 0.50 -2.11
CA LYS A 100 -15.90 -0.91 -1.72
C LYS A 100 -16.96 -1.77 -2.43
N ARG A 101 -17.82 -1.14 -3.26
CA ARG A 101 -18.97 -1.74 -3.95
C ARG A 101 -18.79 -1.77 -5.46
N ILE A 102 -17.61 -2.16 -5.92
CA ILE A 102 -17.29 -2.18 -7.35
C ILE A 102 -18.18 -3.15 -8.15
N ASP A 103 -18.72 -4.16 -7.50
CA ASP A 103 -19.68 -5.12 -8.01
C ASP A 103 -21.06 -4.50 -8.39
N ARG A 104 -21.38 -3.31 -7.87
CA ARG A 104 -22.59 -2.56 -8.24
C ARG A 104 -22.38 -1.54 -9.38
N PHE A 105 -21.15 -1.42 -9.87
CA PHE A 105 -20.78 -0.35 -10.83
C PHE A 105 -21.70 -0.31 -12.04
N GLU A 106 -21.91 -1.43 -12.74
CA GLU A 106 -22.72 -1.47 -13.97
C GLU A 106 -24.19 -1.06 -13.76
N GLN A 107 -24.73 -1.28 -12.56
CA GLN A 107 -26.10 -0.90 -12.20
C GLN A 107 -26.22 0.59 -11.84
N CYS A 108 -25.09 1.28 -11.63
CA CYS A 108 -25.02 2.60 -11.05
C CYS A 108 -24.53 3.66 -12.02
N ILE A 109 -24.03 3.28 -13.19
CA ILE A 109 -23.55 4.22 -14.22
C ILE A 109 -24.71 4.75 -15.07
N PRO A 110 -24.58 5.96 -15.65
CA PRO A 110 -25.57 6.50 -16.56
C PRO A 110 -25.47 5.85 -17.94
N ASP A 111 -26.57 5.90 -18.73
CA ASP A 111 -26.66 5.26 -20.05
C ASP A 111 -25.59 5.74 -21.04
N ASP A 112 -25.12 6.97 -20.90
CA ASP A 112 -24.10 7.58 -21.75
C ASP A 112 -22.67 7.44 -21.21
N TRP A 113 -22.45 6.54 -20.25
CA TRP A 113 -21.13 6.29 -19.66
C TRP A 113 -20.08 5.84 -20.68
N GLY A 114 -20.47 5.00 -21.64
CA GLY A 114 -19.56 4.43 -22.66
C GLY A 114 -18.38 3.68 -22.02
N ASP A 115 -17.16 3.98 -22.48
CA ASP A 115 -15.91 3.41 -21.94
C ASP A 115 -15.35 4.20 -20.73
N GLY A 116 -16.11 5.15 -20.22
CA GLY A 116 -15.73 6.00 -19.08
C GLY A 116 -15.48 7.47 -19.46
N TRP A 117 -15.74 8.34 -18.51
CA TRP A 117 -15.54 9.78 -18.69
C TRP A 117 -14.12 10.20 -18.31
N ASN A 118 -13.55 11.18 -19.05
CA ASN A 118 -12.17 11.65 -18.85
C ASN A 118 -11.93 12.31 -17.49
N ASN A 119 -12.97 12.85 -16.90
CA ASN A 119 -12.91 13.59 -15.65
C ASN A 119 -13.33 12.76 -14.43
N VAL A 120 -13.41 11.43 -14.57
CA VAL A 120 -13.79 10.53 -13.47
C VAL A 120 -12.76 9.44 -13.26
N THR A 121 -12.19 9.41 -12.08
CA THR A 121 -11.34 8.32 -11.60
C THR A 121 -12.10 7.45 -10.62
N ILE A 122 -12.15 6.15 -10.87
CA ILE A 122 -12.73 5.16 -9.97
C ILE A 122 -11.63 4.45 -9.20
N CYS A 123 -11.78 4.40 -7.88
CA CYS A 123 -10.80 3.78 -6.98
C CYS A 123 -11.44 2.60 -6.26
N SER A 124 -10.98 1.39 -6.56
CA SER A 124 -11.40 0.20 -5.82
C SER A 124 -10.59 0.03 -4.55
N THR A 125 -11.25 -0.11 -3.39
CA THR A 125 -10.56 -0.38 -2.12
C THR A 125 -10.26 -1.86 -1.97
N CYS A 126 -9.02 -2.22 -1.60
CA CYS A 126 -8.54 -3.58 -1.38
C CYS A 126 -7.83 -3.65 -0.03
N GLU A 127 -8.54 -3.98 1.04
CA GLU A 127 -8.01 -3.95 2.40
C GLU A 127 -7.23 -5.19 2.82
N ASN A 128 -7.41 -6.32 2.13
CA ASN A 128 -6.74 -7.61 2.35
C ASN A 128 -6.76 -8.45 1.06
N GLN A 129 -6.12 -9.62 1.07
CA GLN A 129 -6.04 -10.50 -0.10
C GLN A 129 -7.42 -10.97 -0.58
N GLU A 130 -8.32 -11.35 0.34
CA GLU A 130 -9.67 -11.79 -0.01
C GLU A 130 -10.45 -10.74 -0.81
N ARG A 131 -10.39 -9.47 -0.37
CA ARG A 131 -11.05 -8.36 -1.06
C ARG A 131 -10.36 -7.97 -2.35
N THR A 132 -9.04 -8.12 -2.41
CA THR A 132 -8.26 -7.93 -3.64
C THR A 132 -8.68 -8.95 -4.70
N ASP A 133 -8.72 -10.23 -4.35
CA ASP A 133 -9.08 -11.31 -5.27
C ASP A 133 -10.57 -11.29 -5.68
N TYR A 134 -11.43 -10.70 -4.85
CA TYR A 134 -12.84 -10.47 -5.20
C TYR A 134 -13.03 -9.25 -6.11
N ARG A 135 -12.48 -8.10 -5.73
CA ARG A 135 -12.80 -6.82 -6.39
C ARG A 135 -12.01 -6.55 -7.66
N LEU A 136 -10.70 -6.88 -7.70
CA LEU A 136 -9.89 -6.53 -8.86
C LEU A 136 -10.27 -7.29 -10.15
N PRO A 137 -10.64 -8.58 -10.15
CA PRO A 137 -11.15 -9.24 -11.34
C PRO A 137 -12.41 -8.62 -11.93
N ILE A 138 -13.30 -8.09 -11.08
CA ILE A 138 -14.48 -7.32 -11.51
C ILE A 138 -14.03 -5.98 -12.07
N PHE A 139 -13.26 -5.22 -11.29
CA PHE A 139 -12.81 -3.86 -11.60
C PHE A 139 -12.08 -3.75 -12.96
N LEU A 140 -11.25 -4.74 -13.28
CA LEU A 140 -10.48 -4.75 -14.53
C LEU A 140 -11.33 -5.03 -15.78
N LYS A 141 -12.53 -5.59 -15.63
CA LYS A 141 -13.45 -5.87 -16.74
C LYS A 141 -14.44 -4.74 -17.04
N LEU A 142 -14.62 -3.84 -16.06
CA LEU A 142 -15.59 -2.75 -16.18
C LEU A 142 -15.13 -1.67 -17.18
N PRO A 143 -16.05 -0.98 -17.83
CA PRO A 143 -15.74 0.12 -18.76
C PRO A 143 -15.33 1.38 -17.98
N ILE A 144 -14.17 1.38 -17.39
CA ILE A 144 -13.64 2.49 -16.59
C ILE A 144 -12.37 3.01 -17.28
N LYS A 145 -12.25 4.31 -17.44
CA LYS A 145 -11.11 4.93 -18.11
C LYS A 145 -9.92 5.11 -17.16
N HIS A 146 -10.16 5.72 -16.00
CA HIS A 146 -9.12 5.98 -15.00
C HIS A 146 -9.35 5.11 -13.77
N ARG A 147 -8.37 4.24 -13.48
CA ARG A 147 -8.45 3.23 -12.42
C ARG A 147 -7.33 3.39 -11.42
N GLU A 148 -7.71 3.48 -10.13
CA GLU A 148 -6.75 3.39 -9.03
C GLU A 148 -7.15 2.34 -8.00
N VAL A 149 -6.18 1.85 -7.24
CA VAL A 149 -6.39 0.90 -6.14
C VAL A 149 -5.98 1.54 -4.82
N ILE A 150 -6.83 1.40 -3.81
CA ILE A 150 -6.59 1.93 -2.47
C ILE A 150 -6.60 0.78 -1.46
N CYS A 151 -5.46 0.52 -0.81
CA CYS A 151 -5.33 -0.42 0.29
C CYS A 151 -5.37 0.33 1.62
N GLU A 152 -6.55 0.90 1.95
CA GLU A 152 -6.78 1.64 3.20
C GLU A 152 -8.15 1.31 3.81
N PRO A 153 -8.19 0.80 5.08
CA PRO A 153 -7.03 0.37 5.86
C PRO A 153 -6.41 -0.91 5.29
N MET A 154 -5.08 -1.01 5.29
CA MET A 154 -4.41 -2.26 4.95
C MET A 154 -4.42 -3.19 6.17
N LEU A 155 -5.01 -4.39 6.02
CA LEU A 155 -5.33 -5.31 7.11
C LEU A 155 -4.61 -6.66 7.02
N GLY A 156 -3.74 -6.81 6.07
CA GLY A 156 -2.96 -8.02 5.83
C GLY A 156 -2.04 -7.87 4.64
N GLU A 157 -1.26 -8.89 4.40
CA GLU A 157 -0.44 -9.01 3.21
C GLU A 157 -1.32 -9.11 1.96
N ILE A 158 -0.92 -8.42 0.89
CA ILE A 158 -1.63 -8.39 -0.39
C ILE A 158 -0.61 -8.66 -1.49
N ASN A 159 -0.92 -9.65 -2.35
CA ASN A 159 -0.25 -9.88 -3.61
C ASN A 159 -1.23 -9.52 -4.74
N MET A 160 -0.89 -8.48 -5.50
CA MET A 160 -1.73 -7.98 -6.59
C MET A 160 -0.98 -7.89 -7.93
N GLU A 161 0.26 -8.38 -8.03
CA GLU A 161 1.10 -8.27 -9.23
C GLU A 161 0.40 -8.77 -10.50
N LYS A 162 -0.34 -9.89 -10.40
CA LYS A 162 -1.12 -10.44 -11.53
C LYS A 162 -2.19 -9.47 -12.06
N TYR A 163 -2.72 -8.59 -11.21
CA TYR A 163 -3.70 -7.58 -11.59
C TYR A 163 -3.02 -6.31 -12.12
N LEU A 164 -1.90 -5.92 -11.51
CA LEU A 164 -1.09 -4.79 -11.95
C LEU A 164 -0.50 -5.02 -13.35
N ALA A 165 -0.15 -6.26 -13.67
CA ALA A 165 0.36 -6.65 -15.00
C ALA A 165 -0.64 -6.43 -16.14
N SER A 166 -1.93 -6.17 -15.85
CA SER A 166 -2.93 -5.80 -16.87
C SER A 166 -2.60 -4.47 -17.56
N GLY A 167 -1.81 -3.59 -16.93
CA GLY A 167 -1.53 -2.24 -17.42
C GLY A 167 -2.72 -1.27 -17.34
N LEU A 168 -3.85 -1.68 -16.72
CA LEU A 168 -5.06 -0.87 -16.62
C LEU A 168 -5.15 -0.05 -15.33
N ILE A 169 -4.30 -0.33 -14.33
CA ILE A 169 -4.25 0.39 -13.06
C ILE A 169 -3.20 1.48 -13.16
N GLU A 170 -3.61 2.72 -12.92
CA GLU A 170 -2.78 3.91 -13.07
C GLU A 170 -2.02 4.30 -11.79
N HIS A 171 -2.54 3.89 -10.62
CA HIS A 171 -1.92 4.22 -9.34
C HIS A 171 -2.39 3.27 -8.23
N VAL A 172 -1.52 3.02 -7.26
CA VAL A 172 -1.84 2.28 -6.03
C VAL A 172 -1.46 3.11 -4.82
N SER A 173 -2.35 3.17 -3.82
CA SER A 173 -2.03 3.76 -2.53
C SER A 173 -2.29 2.79 -1.38
N CYS A 174 -1.44 2.86 -0.35
CA CYS A 174 -1.57 2.05 0.86
C CYS A 174 -1.52 2.93 2.11
N GLY A 175 -2.24 2.49 3.15
CA GLY A 175 -2.19 3.13 4.45
C GLY A 175 -2.83 2.31 5.56
N GLY A 176 -2.35 2.54 6.80
CA GLY A 176 -2.88 1.90 7.99
C GLY A 176 -4.17 2.53 8.50
N GLU A 177 -4.82 1.86 9.43
CA GLU A 177 -6.06 2.27 10.06
C GLU A 177 -5.82 3.39 11.08
N SER A 178 -6.71 4.37 11.14
CA SER A 178 -6.66 5.48 12.09
C SER A 178 -7.66 5.29 13.24
N GLY A 179 -7.35 5.85 14.42
CA GLY A 179 -8.24 5.87 15.61
C GLY A 179 -7.80 4.90 16.71
N ASP A 180 -8.49 4.97 17.85
CA ASP A 180 -8.05 4.31 19.10
C ASP A 180 -8.08 2.78 19.01
N ASN A 181 -9.03 2.21 18.25
CA ASN A 181 -9.16 0.77 18.03
C ASN A 181 -8.53 0.34 16.71
N ALA A 182 -7.54 1.08 16.19
CA ALA A 182 -6.88 0.76 14.94
C ALA A 182 -6.17 -0.58 15.01
N ARG A 183 -6.37 -1.39 13.97
CA ARG A 183 -5.63 -2.65 13.78
C ARG A 183 -4.23 -2.35 13.27
N PRO A 184 -3.24 -3.20 13.60
CA PRO A 184 -1.87 -3.01 13.15
C PRO A 184 -1.74 -3.00 11.63
N CYS A 185 -0.87 -2.13 11.12
CA CYS A 185 -0.39 -2.15 9.74
C CYS A 185 1.11 -2.45 9.75
N ASP A 186 1.52 -3.52 9.08
CA ASP A 186 2.92 -3.93 9.00
C ASP A 186 3.61 -3.27 7.80
N LEU A 187 4.78 -2.70 8.03
CA LEU A 187 5.60 -2.11 6.96
C LEU A 187 5.93 -3.11 5.84
N ARG A 188 6.07 -4.40 6.17
CA ARG A 188 6.34 -5.47 5.18
C ARG A 188 5.26 -5.52 4.10
N TRP A 189 3.99 -5.38 4.49
CA TRP A 189 2.87 -5.37 3.54
C TRP A 189 2.94 -4.18 2.58
N ILE A 190 3.27 -2.99 3.12
CA ILE A 190 3.48 -1.77 2.33
C ILE A 190 4.64 -1.96 1.33
N GLN A 191 5.74 -2.55 1.79
CA GLN A 191 6.93 -2.80 0.97
C GLN A 191 6.65 -3.80 -0.15
N GLU A 192 5.83 -4.85 0.10
CA GLU A 192 5.49 -5.84 -0.92
C GLU A 192 4.68 -5.21 -2.04
N VAL A 193 3.55 -4.57 -1.72
CA VAL A 193 2.73 -3.87 -2.73
C VAL A 193 3.56 -2.85 -3.51
N ARG A 194 4.44 -2.11 -2.83
CA ARG A 194 5.36 -1.18 -3.49
C ARG A 194 6.30 -1.88 -4.47
N ARG A 195 6.88 -3.03 -4.10
CA ARG A 195 7.76 -3.82 -4.98
C ARG A 195 7.03 -4.26 -6.24
N GLU A 196 5.80 -4.73 -6.09
CA GLU A 196 4.94 -5.11 -7.21
C GLU A 196 4.65 -3.93 -8.14
N CYS A 197 4.30 -2.77 -7.57
CA CYS A 197 4.10 -1.53 -8.34
C CYS A 197 5.35 -1.11 -9.12
N ILE A 198 6.53 -1.21 -8.51
CA ILE A 198 7.82 -0.91 -9.18
C ILE A 198 8.06 -1.87 -10.34
N ARG A 199 7.83 -3.19 -10.15
CA ARG A 199 7.99 -4.18 -11.22
C ARG A 199 7.06 -3.93 -12.41
N CYS A 200 5.85 -3.47 -12.13
CA CYS A 200 4.86 -3.15 -13.17
C CYS A 200 4.94 -1.70 -13.68
N GLY A 201 5.86 -0.87 -13.17
CA GLY A 201 6.00 0.53 -13.58
C GLY A 201 4.84 1.44 -13.16
N ILE A 202 4.11 1.09 -12.10
CA ILE A 202 2.92 1.80 -11.62
C ILE A 202 3.29 2.72 -10.46
N PRO A 203 2.85 3.99 -10.44
CA PRO A 203 3.01 4.90 -9.32
C PRO A 203 2.44 4.32 -8.02
N PHE A 204 3.14 4.53 -6.91
CA PHE A 204 2.75 4.05 -5.60
C PHE A 204 2.84 5.15 -4.54
N THR A 205 1.82 5.26 -3.69
CA THR A 205 1.82 6.21 -2.57
C THR A 205 1.63 5.49 -1.23
N PHE A 206 2.59 5.64 -0.32
CA PHE A 206 2.39 5.32 1.08
C PHE A 206 1.77 6.55 1.78
N ARG A 207 0.46 6.52 2.02
CA ARG A 207 -0.32 7.68 2.47
C ARG A 207 -0.19 7.96 3.96
N GLN A 208 -0.31 6.92 4.79
CA GLN A 208 -0.25 7.05 6.25
C GLN A 208 0.13 5.74 6.93
N THR A 209 0.79 5.83 8.07
CA THR A 209 1.16 4.66 8.89
C THR A 209 -0.04 4.00 9.58
N GLY A 210 -1.10 4.77 9.86
CA GLY A 210 -2.13 4.39 10.81
C GLY A 210 -1.69 4.63 12.26
N ALA A 211 -2.60 4.35 13.22
CA ALA A 211 -2.35 4.57 14.65
C ALA A 211 -1.48 3.46 15.26
N VAL A 212 -1.57 2.23 14.76
CA VAL A 212 -0.74 1.10 15.19
C VAL A 212 0.08 0.62 14.00
N PHE A 213 1.40 0.77 14.08
CA PHE A 213 2.31 0.47 12.99
C PHE A 213 3.40 -0.49 13.41
N ILE A 214 3.61 -1.57 12.65
CA ILE A 214 4.66 -2.54 12.91
C ILE A 214 5.82 -2.29 11.95
N LYS A 215 7.01 -2.17 12.49
CA LYS A 215 8.25 -2.05 11.73
C LYS A 215 9.36 -2.84 12.42
N ASP A 216 10.03 -3.71 11.67
CA ASP A 216 11.15 -4.53 12.14
C ASP A 216 10.80 -5.32 13.43
N GLY A 217 9.58 -5.90 13.49
CA GLY A 217 9.06 -6.66 14.63
C GLY A 217 8.67 -5.81 15.85
N ARG A 218 8.77 -4.46 15.76
CA ARG A 218 8.38 -3.54 16.83
C ARG A 218 7.06 -2.86 16.51
N THR A 219 6.18 -2.77 17.50
CA THR A 219 4.91 -2.05 17.38
C THR A 219 5.07 -0.62 17.87
N TYR A 220 4.59 0.31 17.06
CA TYR A 220 4.57 1.74 17.34
C TYR A 220 3.13 2.23 17.43
N HIS A 221 2.80 2.96 18.51
CA HIS A 221 1.55 3.70 18.63
C HIS A 221 1.82 5.15 18.25
N LEU A 222 1.15 5.62 17.22
CA LEU A 222 1.43 6.92 16.60
C LEU A 222 0.24 7.88 16.76
N ASP A 223 0.52 9.10 17.15
CA ASP A 223 -0.47 10.17 17.15
C ASP A 223 -0.98 10.45 15.73
N ARG A 224 -2.26 10.74 15.60
CA ARG A 224 -2.91 11.03 14.29
C ARG A 224 -2.16 12.08 13.46
N LYS A 225 -1.63 13.11 14.09
CA LYS A 225 -0.84 14.17 13.42
C LYS A 225 0.44 13.69 12.76
N LEU A 226 0.94 12.51 13.17
CA LEU A 226 2.19 11.92 12.68
C LEU A 226 1.97 10.93 11.53
N HIS A 227 0.78 10.36 11.34
CA HIS A 227 0.54 9.27 10.40
C HIS A 227 1.03 9.61 8.98
N ILE A 228 0.60 10.74 8.43
CA ILE A 228 0.96 11.18 7.08
C ILE A 228 2.44 11.61 7.02
N SER A 229 2.90 12.36 8.03
CA SER A 229 4.26 12.89 8.02
C SER A 229 5.31 11.78 8.14
N GLN A 230 5.05 10.72 8.90
CA GLN A 230 5.95 9.56 9.02
C GLN A 230 5.96 8.73 7.73
N ALA A 231 4.80 8.49 7.11
CA ALA A 231 4.72 7.84 5.81
C ALA A 231 5.53 8.61 4.76
N LYS A 232 5.38 9.93 4.71
CA LYS A 232 6.12 10.80 3.79
C LYS A 232 7.63 10.77 4.02
N LYS A 233 8.06 10.85 5.30
CA LYS A 233 9.48 10.77 5.70
C LYS A 233 10.11 9.41 5.39
N SER A 234 9.33 8.35 5.30
CA SER A 234 9.83 7.01 4.97
C SER A 234 10.44 6.93 3.57
N GLY A 235 9.99 7.78 2.63
CA GLY A 235 10.42 7.76 1.23
C GLY A 235 9.93 6.54 0.45
N TYR A 236 8.90 5.83 0.92
CA TYR A 236 8.36 4.63 0.23
C TYR A 236 7.45 4.96 -0.95
N SER A 237 6.95 6.18 -1.12
CA SER A 237 6.22 6.54 -2.35
C SER A 237 7.11 6.42 -3.58
N TYR A 238 6.54 6.02 -4.71
CA TYR A 238 7.26 5.77 -5.95
C TYR A 238 6.53 6.40 -7.14
N VAL A 239 7.28 7.08 -8.00
CA VAL A 239 6.80 7.61 -9.28
C VAL A 239 7.74 7.09 -10.38
N PRO A 240 7.23 6.42 -11.43
CA PRO A 240 8.05 5.97 -12.54
C PRO A 240 8.85 7.13 -13.15
N GLY A 241 10.13 6.88 -13.47
CA GLY A 241 11.01 7.90 -14.03
C GLY A 241 11.59 8.91 -13.04
N MET A 242 10.99 9.08 -11.86
CA MET A 242 11.62 9.79 -10.74
C MET A 242 12.42 8.77 -9.93
N GLY A 243 13.74 8.82 -10.02
CA GLY A 243 14.62 7.95 -9.25
C GLY A 243 14.31 8.07 -7.76
N THR A 244 13.71 7.04 -7.17
CA THR A 244 13.60 6.96 -5.72
C THR A 244 14.96 6.54 -5.17
N ALA A 245 15.50 7.27 -4.21
CA ALA A 245 16.76 6.92 -3.54
C ALA A 245 16.72 5.53 -2.87
N ASN A 246 15.52 4.93 -2.76
CA ASN A 246 15.28 3.66 -2.08
C ASN A 246 14.94 2.50 -3.03
N ALA A 247 14.67 2.74 -4.34
CA ALA A 247 14.27 1.67 -5.26
C ALA A 247 15.44 0.82 -5.74
N ILE A 248 15.20 -0.47 -5.88
CA ILE A 248 16.13 -1.40 -6.55
C ILE A 248 16.00 -1.17 -8.06
N LYS A 249 17.09 -0.71 -8.70
CA LYS A 249 17.12 -0.30 -10.12
C LYS A 249 17.56 -1.42 -11.09
N TYR A 250 17.60 -2.66 -10.63
CA TYR A 250 18.04 -3.82 -11.41
C TYR A 250 17.22 -5.05 -11.04
N LYS A 251 17.22 -6.05 -11.92
CA LYS A 251 16.46 -7.28 -11.71
C LYS A 251 17.12 -8.13 -10.63
N LEU A 252 16.42 -8.36 -9.53
CA LEU A 252 16.79 -9.37 -8.54
C LEU A 252 16.55 -10.78 -9.10
N PRO A 253 17.28 -11.81 -8.61
CA PRO A 253 16.99 -13.18 -8.98
C PRO A 253 15.60 -13.61 -8.50
N GLU A 254 14.95 -14.46 -9.26
CA GLU A 254 13.76 -15.19 -8.82
C GLU A 254 14.11 -15.99 -7.56
N ARG A 255 13.28 -15.95 -6.51
CA ARG A 255 13.56 -16.58 -5.21
C ARG A 255 13.79 -18.08 -5.34
N GLN A 256 12.89 -18.78 -6.00
CA GLN A 256 13.03 -20.21 -6.19
C GLN A 256 14.35 -20.55 -6.90
N ALA A 257 14.66 -19.87 -8.02
CA ALA A 257 15.91 -20.09 -8.75
C ALA A 257 17.17 -19.75 -7.92
N LEU A 258 17.08 -18.74 -7.04
CA LEU A 258 18.16 -18.41 -6.10
C LEU A 258 18.41 -19.57 -5.12
N PHE A 259 17.37 -20.08 -4.46
CA PHE A 259 17.50 -21.17 -3.49
C PHE A 259 17.97 -22.47 -4.14
N GLU A 260 17.49 -22.82 -5.34
CA GLU A 260 17.98 -23.95 -6.13
C GLU A 260 19.49 -23.83 -6.45
N ARG A 261 19.96 -22.63 -6.77
CA ARG A 261 21.41 -22.38 -7.00
C ARG A 261 22.22 -22.49 -5.70
N LEU A 262 21.69 -21.95 -4.59
CA LEU A 262 22.35 -22.03 -3.26
C LEU A 262 22.50 -23.47 -2.81
N GLN A 263 21.48 -24.32 -3.01
CA GLN A 263 21.50 -25.76 -2.69
C GLN A 263 22.57 -26.55 -3.48
N ARG A 264 22.97 -26.07 -4.66
CA ARG A 264 24.07 -26.71 -5.44
C ARG A 264 25.47 -26.30 -4.96
N SER A 265 25.56 -25.41 -3.98
CA SER A 265 26.85 -24.93 -3.48
C SER A 265 27.29 -25.68 -2.22
N ASP A 266 28.29 -26.54 -2.32
CA ASP A 266 28.86 -27.29 -1.18
C ASP A 266 29.26 -26.37 -0.02
N PHE A 267 29.76 -25.18 -0.32
CA PHE A 267 30.11 -24.20 0.71
C PHE A 267 28.87 -23.71 1.47
N ARG A 268 27.77 -23.41 0.78
CA ARG A 268 26.53 -22.87 1.38
C ARG A 268 25.80 -23.94 2.19
N ASN A 269 25.80 -25.15 1.70
CA ASN A 269 25.18 -26.29 2.36
C ASN A 269 25.87 -26.73 3.67
N ARG A 270 26.99 -26.14 4.05
CA ARG A 270 27.62 -26.38 5.36
C ARG A 270 26.97 -25.62 6.51
N PHE A 271 26.16 -24.59 6.18
CA PHE A 271 25.54 -23.68 7.15
C PHE A 271 24.16 -24.15 7.49
N HIS A 272 24.00 -24.77 8.65
CA HIS A 272 22.72 -25.19 9.21
C HIS A 272 22.55 -24.64 10.61
N LEU A 273 21.31 -24.32 10.97
CA LEU A 273 20.96 -23.91 12.31
C LEU A 273 21.17 -25.11 13.26
N SER A 274 22.00 -24.93 14.30
CA SER A 274 22.12 -25.88 15.38
C SER A 274 20.89 -25.92 16.29
N ASP A 275 20.72 -26.92 17.13
CA ASP A 275 19.64 -26.95 18.12
C ASP A 275 19.67 -25.75 19.04
N LYS A 276 20.86 -25.27 19.39
CA LYS A 276 21.03 -24.03 20.16
C LYS A 276 20.47 -22.81 19.42
N ASP A 277 20.71 -22.70 18.12
CA ASP A 277 20.16 -21.60 17.28
C ASP A 277 18.65 -21.69 17.16
N ARG A 278 18.11 -22.91 16.99
CA ARG A 278 16.66 -23.16 16.93
C ARG A 278 15.97 -22.80 18.24
N ASN A 279 16.55 -23.22 19.36
CA ASN A 279 16.03 -22.87 20.69
C ASN A 279 16.08 -21.36 20.96
N TYR A 280 17.15 -20.70 20.52
CA TYR A 280 17.27 -19.24 20.62
C TYR A 280 16.17 -18.52 19.78
N ILE A 281 15.92 -19.00 18.55
CA ILE A 281 14.83 -18.47 17.71
C ILE A 281 13.48 -18.71 18.37
N ALA A 282 13.23 -19.90 18.91
CA ALA A 282 11.97 -20.22 19.59
C ALA A 282 11.74 -19.36 20.85
N GLU A 283 12.81 -19.12 21.65
CA GLU A 283 12.75 -18.27 22.84
C GLU A 283 12.48 -16.80 22.51
N LYS A 284 13.19 -16.25 21.52
CA LYS A 284 13.12 -14.82 21.17
C LYS A 284 11.92 -14.47 20.27
N GLY A 285 11.44 -15.44 19.49
CA GLY A 285 10.44 -15.23 18.44
C GLY A 285 11.02 -14.71 17.13
N ILE A 286 10.38 -15.08 16.03
CA ILE A 286 10.87 -14.79 14.67
C ILE A 286 10.96 -13.29 14.37
N ASP A 287 10.07 -12.48 14.93
CA ASP A 287 10.06 -11.02 14.71
C ASP A 287 11.26 -10.33 15.37
N VAL A 288 11.71 -10.83 16.53
CA VAL A 288 12.93 -10.34 17.19
C VAL A 288 14.17 -10.74 16.37
N ILE A 289 14.21 -11.96 15.84
CA ILE A 289 15.30 -12.40 14.95
C ILE A 289 15.34 -11.56 13.67
N ARG A 290 14.17 -11.21 13.10
CA ARG A 290 14.06 -10.29 11.95
C ARG A 290 14.62 -8.90 12.28
N SER A 291 14.31 -8.36 13.46
CA SER A 291 14.89 -7.08 13.93
C SER A 291 16.41 -7.16 14.04
N HIS A 292 16.95 -8.26 14.62
CA HIS A 292 18.39 -8.49 14.69
C HIS A 292 19.02 -8.58 13.27
N ALA A 293 18.35 -9.24 12.33
CA ALA A 293 18.82 -9.32 10.94
C ALA A 293 18.94 -7.92 10.33
N HIS A 294 17.90 -7.08 10.48
CA HIS A 294 17.93 -5.71 10.00
C HIS A 294 19.09 -4.89 10.59
N ASP A 295 19.26 -4.93 11.91
CA ASP A 295 20.33 -4.19 12.60
C ASP A 295 21.72 -4.66 12.15
N LEU A 296 21.90 -5.98 11.97
CA LEU A 296 23.17 -6.55 11.50
C LEU A 296 23.49 -6.21 10.04
N ILE A 297 22.49 -6.23 9.15
CA ILE A 297 22.65 -5.80 7.76
C ILE A 297 22.97 -4.31 7.70
N LEU A 298 22.24 -3.48 8.44
CA LEU A 298 22.49 -2.04 8.51
C LEU A 298 23.90 -1.73 8.98
N LYS A 299 24.34 -2.38 10.06
CA LYS A 299 25.63 -2.13 10.69
C LYS A 299 26.82 -2.65 9.87
N ARG A 300 26.67 -3.80 9.20
CA ARG A 300 27.81 -4.56 8.65
C ARG A 300 27.90 -4.56 7.13
N LEU A 301 26.78 -4.35 6.42
CA LEU A 301 26.71 -4.48 4.96
C LEU A 301 26.24 -3.22 4.24
N SER A 302 25.52 -2.30 4.92
CA SER A 302 24.84 -1.20 4.23
C SER A 302 25.77 -0.11 3.69
N ALA A 303 26.95 0.06 4.28
CA ALA A 303 27.91 1.05 3.82
C ALA A 303 28.39 0.79 2.37
N GLU A 304 28.81 1.83 1.67
CA GLU A 304 29.41 1.73 0.34
C GLU A 304 30.62 0.78 0.34
N ASN A 305 31.52 1.00 1.31
CA ASN A 305 32.71 0.18 1.55
C ASN A 305 32.70 -0.29 3.02
N PRO A 306 32.07 -1.43 3.33
CA PRO A 306 32.03 -1.94 4.69
C PRO A 306 33.45 -2.32 5.17
N GLU A 307 33.71 -2.09 6.44
CA GLU A 307 34.97 -2.56 7.06
C GLU A 307 35.09 -4.08 6.95
N ASN A 308 36.28 -4.57 6.59
CA ASN A 308 36.61 -6.00 6.43
C ASN A 308 35.68 -6.74 5.45
N ASP A 309 35.32 -6.13 4.31
CA ASP A 309 34.45 -6.80 3.33
C ASP A 309 35.00 -8.17 2.94
N GLY A 310 34.12 -9.15 2.93
CA GLY A 310 34.46 -10.58 2.79
C GLY A 310 34.66 -11.32 4.13
N LYS A 311 34.89 -10.63 5.25
CA LYS A 311 35.09 -11.21 6.60
C LYS A 311 34.23 -10.59 7.69
N GLN A 312 33.34 -9.66 7.36
CA GLN A 312 32.55 -8.91 8.33
C GLN A 312 31.43 -9.72 9.00
N THR A 313 31.03 -10.85 8.43
CA THR A 313 30.00 -11.73 9.03
C THR A 313 30.69 -12.92 9.72
N PRO A 314 30.53 -13.08 11.06
CA PRO A 314 31.05 -14.22 11.78
C PRO A 314 30.46 -15.55 11.28
N MET A 315 31.26 -16.63 11.35
CA MET A 315 30.82 -17.94 10.89
C MET A 315 29.88 -18.66 11.88
N LYS A 316 29.69 -18.14 13.10
CA LYS A 316 28.87 -18.71 14.18
C LYS A 316 28.54 -17.64 15.23
N GLY A 317 27.68 -17.97 16.18
CA GLY A 317 27.39 -17.12 17.35
C GLY A 317 26.04 -16.42 17.32
N HIS A 318 25.33 -16.39 16.17
CA HIS A 318 23.98 -15.90 16.05
C HIS A 318 23.29 -16.57 14.84
N PRO A 319 22.00 -16.98 14.92
CA PRO A 319 21.32 -17.64 13.81
C PRO A 319 21.33 -16.80 12.51
N VAL A 320 21.24 -15.48 12.60
CA VAL A 320 21.33 -14.57 11.44
C VAL A 320 22.67 -14.72 10.70
N PHE A 321 23.79 -14.94 11.40
CA PHE A 321 25.09 -15.14 10.74
C PHE A 321 25.12 -16.44 9.93
N ILE A 322 24.53 -17.50 10.49
CA ILE A 322 24.40 -18.78 9.79
C ILE A 322 23.55 -18.58 8.52
N ALA A 323 22.38 -17.92 8.66
CA ALA A 323 21.51 -17.60 7.54
C ALA A 323 22.24 -16.75 6.47
N GLN A 324 23.01 -15.71 6.87
CA GLN A 324 23.80 -14.90 5.94
C GLN A 324 24.79 -15.71 5.09
N HIS A 325 25.44 -16.70 5.69
CA HIS A 325 26.36 -17.58 4.96
C HIS A 325 25.60 -18.57 4.07
N ALA A 326 24.54 -19.19 4.57
CA ALA A 326 23.70 -20.11 3.81
C ALA A 326 23.09 -19.45 2.57
N THR A 327 22.55 -18.24 2.73
CA THR A 327 21.84 -17.50 1.66
C THR A 327 22.73 -16.57 0.83
N ALA A 328 24.06 -16.62 1.01
CA ALA A 328 25.02 -15.74 0.32
C ALA A 328 24.83 -14.24 0.58
N CYS A 329 24.27 -13.86 1.75
CA CYS A 329 24.12 -12.48 2.21
C CYS A 329 25.23 -12.06 3.21
N CYS A 330 26.41 -12.71 3.21
CA CYS A 330 27.44 -12.50 4.21
C CYS A 330 28.42 -11.37 3.91
N CYS A 331 28.52 -10.89 2.66
CA CYS A 331 29.43 -9.80 2.24
C CYS A 331 28.96 -9.17 0.92
N ARG A 332 29.53 -8.03 0.54
CA ARG A 332 29.11 -7.28 -0.66
C ARG A 332 29.38 -8.07 -1.95
N SER A 333 30.51 -8.76 -2.04
CA SER A 333 30.82 -9.61 -3.20
C SER A 333 29.86 -10.79 -3.34
N CYS A 334 29.36 -11.35 -2.23
CA CYS A 334 28.32 -12.37 -2.27
C CYS A 334 26.97 -11.80 -2.71
N LEU A 335 26.59 -10.62 -2.22
CA LEU A 335 25.39 -9.92 -2.65
C LEU A 335 25.42 -9.62 -4.16
N GLU A 336 26.55 -9.18 -4.70
CA GLU A 336 26.70 -8.94 -6.13
C GLU A 336 26.60 -10.24 -6.96
N LYS A 337 27.34 -11.27 -6.57
CA LYS A 337 27.39 -12.53 -7.32
C LYS A 337 26.07 -13.31 -7.31
N TRP A 338 25.37 -13.33 -6.17
CA TRP A 338 24.21 -14.21 -5.98
C TRP A 338 22.88 -13.48 -6.08
N HIS A 339 22.84 -12.22 -5.62
CA HIS A 339 21.64 -11.42 -5.53
C HIS A 339 21.58 -10.29 -6.55
N HIS A 340 22.65 -10.13 -7.37
CA HIS A 340 22.81 -9.07 -8.35
C HIS A 340 22.77 -7.65 -7.73
N ILE A 341 23.06 -7.53 -6.43
CA ILE A 341 23.14 -6.26 -5.72
C ILE A 341 24.55 -5.70 -5.87
N PRO A 342 24.78 -4.63 -6.67
CA PRO A 342 26.13 -4.13 -6.95
C PRO A 342 26.90 -3.71 -5.69
N SER A 343 28.19 -4.00 -5.66
CA SER A 343 29.13 -3.46 -4.67
C SER A 343 29.46 -1.98 -4.98
N GLY A 344 30.21 -1.32 -4.11
CA GLY A 344 30.68 0.06 -4.32
C GLY A 344 29.57 1.13 -4.25
N LYS A 345 28.47 0.86 -3.54
CA LYS A 345 27.41 1.82 -3.22
C LYS A 345 26.76 1.50 -1.87
N VAL A 346 26.13 2.49 -1.26
CA VAL A 346 25.30 2.29 -0.05
C VAL A 346 24.08 1.42 -0.41
N LEU A 347 23.76 0.41 0.43
CA LEU A 347 22.53 -0.36 0.24
C LEU A 347 21.30 0.53 0.47
N THR A 348 20.40 0.53 -0.50
CA THR A 348 19.11 1.19 -0.37
C THR A 348 18.24 0.49 0.70
N LYS A 349 17.22 1.16 1.21
CA LYS A 349 16.30 0.54 2.18
C LYS A 349 15.59 -0.69 1.62
N ASP A 350 15.30 -0.70 0.33
CA ASP A 350 14.64 -1.83 -0.33
C ASP A 350 15.60 -3.01 -0.49
N GLU A 351 16.87 -2.76 -0.77
CA GLU A 351 17.90 -3.80 -0.79
C GLU A 351 18.11 -4.41 0.59
N GLN A 352 18.14 -3.58 1.64
CA GLN A 352 18.23 -4.05 3.02
C GLN A 352 17.01 -4.91 3.39
N ALA A 353 15.79 -4.48 3.04
CA ALA A 353 14.57 -5.23 3.28
C ALA A 353 14.57 -6.58 2.51
N TYR A 354 14.94 -6.56 1.22
CA TYR A 354 15.09 -7.77 0.43
C TYR A 354 16.06 -8.77 1.07
N ILE A 355 17.23 -8.30 1.52
CA ILE A 355 18.24 -9.16 2.17
C ILE A 355 17.65 -9.79 3.45
N VAL A 356 16.99 -8.99 4.30
CA VAL A 356 16.34 -9.50 5.52
C VAL A 356 15.28 -10.53 5.18
N ASP A 357 14.46 -10.32 4.16
CA ASP A 357 13.43 -11.28 3.76
C ASP A 357 14.03 -12.61 3.28
N VAL A 358 15.15 -12.58 2.53
CA VAL A 358 15.90 -13.79 2.13
C VAL A 358 16.48 -14.53 3.32
N LEU A 359 16.89 -13.83 4.38
CA LEU A 359 17.41 -14.45 5.61
C LEU A 359 16.34 -15.14 6.44
N MET A 360 15.08 -14.73 6.31
CA MET A 360 13.94 -15.25 7.10
C MET A 360 13.25 -16.44 6.42
N GLU A 361 13.59 -16.77 5.20
CA GLU A 361 13.08 -17.90 4.43
C GLU A 361 13.87 -19.19 4.72
#